data_299e230762238372940fa3e902cb1232
#
_entry.id   299e230762238372940fa3e902cb1232
#
_cell.length_a   1.000
_cell.length_b   1.000
_cell.length_c   1.000
_cell.angle_alpha   90.00
_cell.angle_beta   90.00
_cell.angle_gamma   90.00
#
_symmetry.space_group_name_H-M   'P 1'
#
loop_
_entity.id
_entity.type
_entity.pdbx_description
1 polymer ?
#
loop_
_entity_poly.entity_id
_entity_poly.type
_entity_poly.pdbx_seq_one_letter_code
_entity_poly.pdbx_strand_id
1 'polypeptide(L)'
;MSTNIILETKFVADISGSFYIPSYQRGYRWSETEVVRLLDDIYQNGKKNYCLQPVVVRKKEDQYELIDGQQRLTTLYLIYKYMKNVNPFFNEPAFTLSYQTRDQSEKFLKTLDMTKQDDNIDFWFIAKAYNTIKEWFEQDLQIRVMH
;
A
#
# COMPACT_ATOMS: atom_id res chain seq x y z
N MET A 1 19.43 21.15 -14.22
CA MET A 1 18.55 20.03 -13.89
C MET A 1 17.56 20.46 -12.84
N SER A 2 16.34 20.51 -13.21
CA SER A 2 15.30 20.82 -12.26
C SER A 2 14.82 19.52 -11.62
N THR A 3 14.97 19.41 -10.33
CA THR A 3 14.31 18.35 -9.57
C THR A 3 13.07 18.97 -8.97
N ASN A 4 11.91 18.53 -9.44
CA ASN A 4 10.65 19.02 -8.92
C ASN A 4 10.17 18.10 -7.81
N ILE A 5 10.18 18.63 -6.59
CA ILE A 5 9.56 17.93 -5.47
C ILE A 5 8.10 18.36 -5.45
N ILE A 6 7.21 17.38 -5.53
CA ILE A 6 5.77 17.63 -5.58
C ILE A 6 5.16 17.15 -4.28
N LEU A 7 4.39 18.02 -3.64
CA LEU A 7 3.60 17.68 -2.47
C LEU A 7 2.14 17.79 -2.86
N GLU A 8 1.46 16.65 -2.94
CA GLU A 8 0.06 16.61 -3.31
C GLU A 8 -0.75 15.79 -2.34
N THR A 9 -1.99 16.26 -2.08
CA THR A 9 -2.97 15.48 -1.35
C THR A 9 -3.89 14.80 -2.37
N LYS A 10 -3.98 13.48 -2.30
CA LYS A 10 -4.79 12.70 -3.23
C LYS A 10 -5.85 11.91 -2.48
N PHE A 11 -7.01 11.78 -3.08
CA PHE A 11 -7.96 10.78 -2.62
C PHE A 11 -7.40 9.39 -2.94
N VAL A 12 -7.68 8.43 -2.06
CA VAL A 12 -7.17 7.07 -2.24
C VAL A 12 -7.51 6.52 -3.63
N ALA A 13 -8.72 6.77 -4.10
CA ALA A 13 -9.17 6.28 -5.40
C ALA A 13 -8.46 6.91 -6.59
N ASP A 14 -7.81 8.05 -6.38
CA ASP A 14 -7.20 8.82 -7.47
C ASP A 14 -5.69 8.59 -7.57
N ILE A 15 -5.12 7.73 -6.74
CA ILE A 15 -3.69 7.45 -6.79
C ILE A 15 -3.40 6.59 -8.01
N SER A 16 -2.52 7.07 -8.87
CA SER A 16 -2.14 6.35 -10.08
C SER A 16 -0.69 6.64 -10.43
N GLY A 17 -0.12 5.80 -11.28
CA GLY A 17 1.22 5.98 -11.80
C GLY A 17 2.23 5.00 -11.22
N SER A 18 3.48 5.19 -11.59
CA SER A 18 4.59 4.35 -11.17
C SER A 18 5.40 5.04 -10.08
N PHE A 19 5.44 4.44 -8.91
CA PHE A 19 6.19 4.96 -7.77
C PHE A 19 7.44 4.11 -7.55
N TYR A 20 8.54 4.77 -7.31
CA TYR A 20 9.85 4.17 -7.21
C TYR A 20 10.43 4.51 -5.85
N ILE A 21 10.87 3.50 -5.13
CA ILE A 21 11.39 3.65 -3.77
C ILE A 21 12.90 3.57 -3.81
N PRO A 22 13.61 4.68 -3.48
CA PRO A 22 15.06 4.71 -3.56
C PRO A 22 15.74 3.79 -2.54
N SER A 23 16.99 3.44 -2.81
CA SER A 23 17.75 2.49 -2.01
C SER A 23 18.02 2.95 -0.57
N TYR A 24 18.01 4.25 -0.32
CA TYR A 24 18.28 4.75 1.03
C TYR A 24 17.12 4.57 1.99
N GLN A 25 15.94 4.23 1.49
CA GLN A 25 14.79 3.99 2.35
C GLN A 25 14.78 2.54 2.83
N ARG A 26 14.32 2.35 4.06
CA ARG A 26 14.18 1.00 4.59
C ARG A 26 13.00 0.29 3.94
N GLY A 27 12.91 -1.03 4.11
CA GLY A 27 11.78 -1.79 3.64
C GLY A 27 10.52 -1.52 4.45
N TYR A 28 9.46 -2.23 4.09
CA TYR A 28 8.17 -2.09 4.77
C TYR A 28 8.27 -2.55 6.22
N ARG A 29 7.77 -1.74 7.16
CA ARG A 29 7.93 -2.00 8.60
C ARG A 29 6.70 -1.65 9.43
N TRP A 30 5.57 -1.36 8.79
CA TRP A 30 4.37 -1.03 9.56
C TRP A 30 3.92 -2.22 10.39
N SER A 31 3.48 -1.92 11.61
CA SER A 31 2.92 -2.91 12.52
C SER A 31 1.42 -3.05 12.28
N GLU A 32 0.84 -4.05 12.95
CA GLU A 32 -0.59 -4.29 12.91
C GLU A 32 -1.40 -3.04 13.29
N THR A 33 -0.94 -2.30 14.32
CA THR A 33 -1.63 -1.11 14.81
C THR A 33 -1.74 -0.04 13.71
N GLU A 34 -0.67 0.20 12.97
CA GLU A 34 -0.68 1.22 11.93
C GLU A 34 -1.57 0.81 10.76
N VAL A 35 -1.54 -0.47 10.40
CA VAL A 35 -2.38 -1.00 9.32
C VAL A 35 -3.86 -0.87 9.69
N VAL A 36 -4.24 -1.27 10.90
CA VAL A 36 -5.63 -1.18 11.36
C VAL A 36 -6.08 0.28 11.40
N ARG A 37 -5.21 1.17 11.87
CA ARG A 37 -5.54 2.59 11.92
C ARG A 37 -5.85 3.16 10.54
N LEU A 38 -5.06 2.79 9.54
CA LEU A 38 -5.33 3.24 8.17
C LEU A 38 -6.66 2.69 7.66
N LEU A 39 -6.93 1.40 7.89
CA LEU A 39 -8.18 0.78 7.48
C LEU A 39 -9.39 1.45 8.15
N ASP A 40 -9.30 1.70 9.45
CA ASP A 40 -10.36 2.37 10.19
C ASP A 40 -10.61 3.78 9.66
N ASP A 41 -9.53 4.51 9.37
CA ASP A 41 -9.65 5.87 8.84
C ASP A 41 -10.34 5.89 7.48
N ILE A 42 -9.96 4.97 6.59
CA ILE A 42 -10.57 4.86 5.28
C ILE A 42 -12.05 4.50 5.43
N TYR A 43 -12.37 3.58 6.30
CA TYR A 43 -13.75 3.14 6.51
C TYR A 43 -14.63 4.26 7.06
N GLN A 44 -14.14 4.97 8.07
CA GLN A 44 -14.90 6.06 8.68
C GLN A 44 -15.16 7.21 7.72
N ASN A 45 -14.29 7.39 6.75
CA ASN A 45 -14.40 8.46 5.75
C ASN A 45 -14.87 7.95 4.40
N GLY A 46 -15.36 6.71 4.32
CA GLY A 46 -15.68 6.07 3.05
C GLY A 46 -16.82 6.69 2.27
N LYS A 47 -17.72 7.41 2.95
CA LYS A 47 -18.80 8.15 2.28
C LYS A 47 -18.34 9.53 1.81
N LYS A 48 -17.20 9.99 2.31
CA LYS A 48 -16.53 11.20 1.87
C LYS A 48 -15.19 10.70 1.33
N ASN A 49 -14.83 11.05 0.14
CA ASN A 49 -13.56 10.59 -0.43
C ASN A 49 -12.42 10.81 0.57
N TYR A 50 -11.81 9.70 1.00
CA TYR A 50 -10.72 9.77 1.97
C TYR A 50 -9.48 10.35 1.31
N CYS A 51 -8.97 11.43 1.87
CA CYS A 51 -7.72 12.04 1.42
C CYS A 51 -6.57 11.40 2.16
N LEU A 52 -5.66 10.80 1.40
CA LEU A 52 -4.40 10.33 1.96
C LEU A 52 -3.60 11.53 2.47
N GLN A 53 -2.87 11.35 3.57
CA GLN A 53 -1.93 12.38 3.98
C GLN A 53 -0.94 12.62 2.84
N PRO A 54 -0.43 13.85 2.68
CA PRO A 54 0.42 14.15 1.54
C PRO A 54 1.59 13.19 1.40
N VAL A 55 1.83 12.76 0.18
CA VAL A 55 2.99 11.94 -0.17
C VAL A 55 3.97 12.87 -0.85
N VAL A 56 5.23 12.80 -0.46
CA VAL A 56 6.26 13.63 -1.07
C VAL A 56 6.95 12.83 -2.16
N VAL A 57 6.90 13.34 -3.38
CA VAL A 57 7.50 12.66 -4.53
C VAL A 57 8.35 13.64 -5.33
N ARG A 58 9.30 13.06 -6.08
CA ARG A 58 10.09 13.80 -7.07
C ARG A 58 9.80 13.16 -8.42
N LYS A 59 9.30 13.95 -9.35
CA LYS A 59 8.99 13.44 -10.68
C LYS A 59 10.28 13.20 -11.47
N LYS A 60 10.43 12.00 -12.03
CA LYS A 60 11.53 11.61 -12.91
C LYS A 60 10.96 10.94 -14.13
N GLU A 61 10.97 11.64 -15.27
CA GLU A 61 10.44 11.11 -16.53
C GLU A 61 9.02 10.59 -16.35
N ASP A 62 8.84 9.26 -16.46
CA ASP A 62 7.54 8.63 -16.36
C ASP A 62 7.24 8.07 -14.97
N GLN A 63 8.13 8.32 -14.00
CA GLN A 63 8.00 7.75 -12.66
C GLN A 63 8.03 8.84 -11.60
N TYR A 64 7.50 8.47 -10.43
CA TYR A 64 7.60 9.30 -9.23
C TYR A 64 8.56 8.63 -8.26
N GLU A 65 9.65 9.32 -7.94
CA GLU A 65 10.54 8.88 -6.87
C GLU A 65 9.88 9.22 -5.54
N LEU A 66 9.61 8.20 -4.73
CA LEU A 66 8.93 8.39 -3.46
C LEU A 66 9.91 8.87 -2.40
N ILE A 67 9.72 10.10 -1.92
CA ILE A 67 10.57 10.68 -0.88
C ILE A 67 10.02 10.34 0.50
N ASP A 68 8.70 10.44 0.68
CA ASP A 68 8.03 10.14 1.95
C ASP A 68 6.66 9.54 1.68
N GLY A 69 6.22 8.63 2.54
CA GLY A 69 4.90 8.01 2.44
C GLY A 69 4.94 6.55 1.98
N GLN A 70 6.12 5.94 1.95
CA GLN A 70 6.27 4.56 1.48
C GLN A 70 5.41 3.57 2.25
N GLN A 71 5.40 3.66 3.58
CA GLN A 71 4.69 2.68 4.40
C GLN A 71 3.20 2.70 4.09
N ARG A 72 2.64 3.90 4.02
CA ARG A 72 1.22 4.07 3.75
C ARG A 72 0.85 3.62 2.34
N LEU A 73 1.66 3.99 1.36
CA LEU A 73 1.40 3.63 -0.03
C LEU A 73 1.49 2.11 -0.24
N THR A 74 2.47 1.46 0.38
CA THR A 74 2.60 0.01 0.33
C THR A 74 1.38 -0.67 0.96
N THR A 75 0.90 -0.15 2.07
CA THR A 75 -0.29 -0.72 2.73
C THR A 75 -1.52 -0.56 1.85
N LEU A 76 -1.69 0.58 1.19
CA LEU A 76 -2.79 0.76 0.24
C LEU A 76 -2.71 -0.24 -0.91
N TYR A 77 -1.51 -0.49 -1.42
CA TYR A 77 -1.31 -1.49 -2.47
C TYR A 77 -1.81 -2.86 -2.00
N LEU A 78 -1.46 -3.24 -0.78
CA LEU A 78 -1.88 -4.53 -0.21
C LEU A 78 -3.40 -4.60 -0.01
N ILE A 79 -4.02 -3.50 0.38
CA ILE A 79 -5.48 -3.43 0.53
C ILE A 79 -6.15 -3.69 -0.81
N TYR A 80 -5.69 -3.04 -1.88
CA TYR A 80 -6.24 -3.27 -3.22
C TYR A 80 -6.02 -4.70 -3.67
N LYS A 81 -4.85 -5.26 -3.39
CA LYS A 81 -4.57 -6.67 -3.74
C LYS A 81 -5.52 -7.62 -3.02
N TYR A 82 -5.80 -7.35 -1.76
CA TYR A 82 -6.75 -8.18 -1.02
C TYR A 82 -8.15 -8.06 -1.59
N MET A 83 -8.61 -6.85 -1.87
CA MET A 83 -9.94 -6.63 -2.42
C MET A 83 -10.10 -7.32 -3.76
N LYS A 84 -9.08 -7.25 -4.61
CA LYS A 84 -9.08 -7.97 -5.89
C LYS A 84 -9.15 -9.47 -5.70
N ASN A 85 -8.46 -9.98 -4.69
CA ASN A 85 -8.42 -11.42 -4.41
C ASN A 85 -9.77 -11.96 -3.98
N VAL A 86 -10.54 -11.21 -3.18
CA VAL A 86 -11.86 -11.66 -2.72
C VAL A 86 -12.97 -11.34 -3.71
N ASN A 87 -12.78 -10.36 -4.57
CA ASN A 87 -13.77 -9.99 -5.58
C ASN A 87 -13.06 -9.69 -6.90
N PRO A 88 -13.06 -10.66 -7.84
CA PRO A 88 -12.35 -10.50 -9.11
C PRO A 88 -12.82 -9.31 -9.96
N PHE A 89 -13.98 -8.73 -9.66
CA PHE A 89 -14.49 -7.57 -10.38
C PHE A 89 -13.84 -6.26 -9.93
N PHE A 90 -13.12 -6.26 -8.79
CA PHE A 90 -12.34 -5.11 -8.40
C PHE A 90 -11.15 -4.95 -9.33
N ASN A 91 -10.80 -3.69 -9.62
CA ASN A 91 -9.65 -3.39 -10.45
C ASN A 91 -8.36 -3.61 -9.69
N GLU A 92 -7.29 -3.92 -10.44
CA GLU A 92 -5.94 -3.88 -9.89
C GLU A 92 -5.63 -2.47 -9.40
N PRO A 93 -4.68 -2.30 -8.47
CA PRO A 93 -4.25 -0.96 -8.10
C PRO A 93 -3.85 -0.17 -9.33
N ALA A 94 -4.27 1.09 -9.40
CA ALA A 94 -3.93 1.96 -10.52
C ALA A 94 -2.49 2.47 -10.44
N PHE A 95 -1.78 2.12 -9.40
CA PHE A 95 -0.39 2.51 -9.23
C PHE A 95 0.48 1.28 -9.02
N THR A 96 1.76 1.41 -9.35
CA THR A 96 2.74 0.35 -9.15
C THR A 96 3.83 0.83 -8.20
N LEU A 97 4.44 -0.12 -7.49
CA LEU A 97 5.55 0.14 -6.60
C LEU A 97 6.76 -0.63 -7.08
N SER A 98 7.88 0.05 -7.23
CA SER A 98 9.15 -0.59 -7.55
C SER A 98 10.21 -0.14 -6.55
N TYR A 99 11.23 -0.98 -6.38
CA TYR A 99 12.32 -0.71 -5.43
C TYR A 99 13.63 -0.70 -6.18
N GLN A 100 14.47 0.27 -5.85
CA GLN A 100 15.77 0.39 -6.49
C GLN A 100 16.67 -0.82 -6.21
N THR A 101 16.66 -1.33 -4.98
CA THR A 101 17.58 -2.37 -4.54
C THR A 101 16.87 -3.56 -3.89
N ARG A 102 15.56 -3.62 -3.94
CA ARG A 102 14.79 -4.67 -3.26
C ARG A 102 13.90 -5.40 -4.26
N ASP A 103 14.51 -5.93 -5.31
CA ASP A 103 13.77 -6.61 -6.39
C ASP A 103 12.92 -7.76 -5.87
N GLN A 104 13.41 -8.48 -4.87
CA GLN A 104 12.67 -9.60 -4.31
C GLN A 104 11.45 -9.15 -3.52
N SER A 105 11.54 -8.00 -2.84
CA SER A 105 10.39 -7.44 -2.15
C SER A 105 9.32 -6.99 -3.13
N GLU A 106 9.72 -6.40 -4.24
CA GLU A 106 8.81 -6.02 -5.30
C GLU A 106 8.08 -7.24 -5.85
N LYS A 107 8.81 -8.32 -6.11
CA LYS A 107 8.23 -9.57 -6.58
C LYS A 107 7.27 -10.16 -5.54
N PHE A 108 7.66 -10.12 -4.26
CA PHE A 108 6.81 -10.63 -3.20
C PHE A 108 5.49 -9.87 -3.08
N LEU A 109 5.53 -8.54 -3.25
CA LEU A 109 4.31 -7.72 -3.25
C LEU A 109 3.35 -8.14 -4.36
N LYS A 110 3.87 -8.54 -5.51
CA LYS A 110 3.06 -8.95 -6.65
C LYS A 110 2.47 -10.34 -6.46
N THR A 111 3.26 -11.27 -5.93
CA THR A 111 2.86 -12.68 -5.84
C THR A 111 2.19 -13.03 -4.52
N LEU A 112 2.62 -12.38 -3.42
CA LEU A 112 2.16 -12.67 -2.06
C LEU A 112 2.22 -14.17 -1.74
N ASP A 113 3.33 -14.80 -2.13
CA ASP A 113 3.58 -16.21 -1.86
C ASP A 113 3.99 -16.38 -0.39
N MET A 114 3.01 -16.68 0.46
CA MET A 114 3.20 -16.73 1.91
C MET A 114 4.14 -17.84 2.35
N THR A 115 4.45 -18.81 1.48
CA THR A 115 5.45 -19.83 1.81
C THR A 115 6.84 -19.23 1.97
N LYS A 116 7.05 -18.01 1.46
CA LYS A 116 8.34 -17.32 1.53
C LYS A 116 8.38 -16.24 2.59
N GLN A 117 7.36 -16.13 3.44
CA GLN A 117 7.26 -15.02 4.39
C GLN A 117 8.44 -14.95 5.37
N ASP A 118 9.08 -16.06 5.65
CA ASP A 118 10.20 -16.11 6.59
C ASP A 118 11.57 -15.96 5.91
N ASP A 119 11.61 -15.78 4.59
CA ASP A 119 12.86 -15.69 3.85
C ASP A 119 13.64 -14.41 4.17
N ASN A 120 12.96 -13.33 4.47
CA ASN A 120 13.61 -12.11 4.96
C ASN A 120 12.62 -11.25 5.74
N ILE A 121 13.16 -10.23 6.39
CA ILE A 121 12.36 -9.37 7.28
C ILE A 121 11.32 -8.54 6.52
N ASP A 122 11.63 -8.11 5.30
CA ASP A 122 10.68 -7.35 4.49
C ASP A 122 9.45 -8.20 4.18
N PHE A 123 9.66 -9.45 3.79
CA PHE A 123 8.56 -10.38 3.48
C PHE A 123 7.71 -10.63 4.71
N TRP A 124 8.34 -10.77 5.87
CA TRP A 124 7.63 -11.02 7.11
C TRP A 124 6.64 -9.88 7.43
N PHE A 125 7.12 -8.63 7.34
CA PHE A 125 6.26 -7.47 7.61
C PHE A 125 5.14 -7.32 6.58
N ILE A 126 5.44 -7.55 5.31
CA ILE A 126 4.44 -7.48 4.24
C ILE A 126 3.37 -8.56 4.45
N ALA A 127 3.79 -9.79 4.73
CA ALA A 127 2.86 -10.89 4.97
C ALA A 127 1.97 -10.63 6.19
N LYS A 128 2.56 -10.11 7.27
CA LYS A 128 1.81 -9.77 8.46
C LYS A 128 0.77 -8.68 8.19
N ALA A 129 1.16 -7.67 7.42
CA ALA A 129 0.23 -6.60 7.05
C ALA A 129 -0.92 -7.15 6.21
N TYR A 130 -0.63 -8.00 5.25
CA TYR A 130 -1.66 -8.60 4.41
C TYR A 130 -2.64 -9.43 5.24
N ASN A 131 -2.13 -10.22 6.18
CA ASN A 131 -2.98 -11.01 7.07
C ASN A 131 -3.82 -10.12 7.99
N THR A 132 -3.26 -9.01 8.46
CA THR A 132 -4.00 -8.03 9.27
C THR A 132 -5.15 -7.43 8.48
N ILE A 133 -4.90 -7.10 7.20
CA ILE A 133 -5.95 -6.59 6.31
C ILE A 133 -7.06 -7.62 6.15
N LYS A 134 -6.69 -8.87 5.91
CA LYS A 134 -7.65 -9.96 5.77
C LYS A 134 -8.52 -10.11 7.01
N GLU A 135 -7.90 -10.14 8.19
CA GLU A 135 -8.62 -10.27 9.45
C GLU A 135 -9.57 -9.09 9.69
N TRP A 136 -9.10 -7.88 9.36
CA TRP A 136 -9.92 -6.67 9.52
C TRP A 136 -11.19 -6.78 8.66
N PHE A 137 -11.05 -7.16 7.40
CA PHE A 137 -12.20 -7.30 6.51
C PHE A 137 -13.14 -8.41 6.95
N GLU A 138 -12.61 -9.53 7.41
CA GLU A 138 -13.43 -10.65 7.86
C GLU A 138 -14.26 -10.30 9.09
N GLN A 139 -13.68 -9.60 10.05
CA GLN A 139 -14.38 -9.18 11.26
C GLN A 139 -15.42 -8.12 10.96
N ASP A 140 -15.09 -7.11 10.21
CA ASP A 140 -15.99 -6.01 9.92
C ASP A 140 -17.13 -6.41 8.98
N LEU A 141 -16.89 -7.35 8.08
CA LEU A 141 -17.96 -7.86 7.23
C LEU A 141 -19.07 -8.48 8.04
N GLN A 142 -18.74 -9.22 9.10
CA GLN A 142 -19.75 -9.80 9.96
C GLN A 142 -20.59 -8.74 10.66
N ILE A 143 -19.95 -7.69 11.14
CA ILE A 143 -20.66 -6.60 11.81
C ILE A 143 -21.53 -5.84 10.81
N ARG A 144 -21.05 -5.60 9.60
CA ARG A 144 -21.79 -4.87 8.56
C ARG A 144 -23.00 -5.65 8.05
N VAL A 145 -22.84 -6.97 7.90
CA VAL A 145 -23.95 -7.81 7.42
C VAL A 145 -25.05 -7.89 8.45
N MET A 146 -24.73 -7.68 9.74
CA MET A 146 -25.72 -7.70 10.80
C MET A 146 -26.46 -6.35 10.93
N HIS A 147 -26.04 -5.34 10.24
CA HIS A 147 -26.68 -4.04 10.20
C HIS A 147 -27.25 -3.76 8.82
#